data_e7ad8cf5a1f8ac3d6bc42ab23383fda2
#
_entry.id   e7ad8cf5a1f8ac3d6bc42ab23383fda2
#
_cell.length_a   1.000
_cell.length_b   1.000
_cell.length_c   1.000
_cell.angle_alpha   90.00
_cell.angle_beta   90.00
_cell.angle_gamma   90.00
#
_symmetry.space_group_name_H-M   'P 1'
#
loop_
_entity.id
_entity.type
_entity.pdbx_description
1 polymer ?
#
loop_
_entity_poly.entity_id
_entity_poly.type
_entity_poly.pdbx_seq_one_letter_code
_entity_poly.pdbx_strand_id
1 'polypeptide(L)'
;MDVKIAPDWKELLAPEFEKPYFADLTQFVRQEYATRRIYPRGSNIFRAFDKCPFDKLKVVIIGQDPYHGPGQANGLCFSVGDGVPFPPSLQNIFKEVADDTGTPPPATGNLDRWAEQRVLLLNAVLTVRAHEAASHAGRGWETFTDAVVRAISERKQGVVYMLWGSYAQKKGAIADPQRNFILKSVHPSPLSVYRGFFGCRHFSRANEYLRSIGKEPIVW
;
A
#
# COMPACT_ATOMS: atom_id res chain seq x y z
N MET A 1 -5.04 19.88 -13.43
CA MET A 1 -4.86 20.06 -11.96
C MET A 1 -3.42 19.74 -11.58
N ASP A 2 -2.79 20.53 -10.72
CA ASP A 2 -1.40 20.25 -10.29
C ASP A 2 -1.41 19.30 -9.06
N VAL A 3 -1.32 18.00 -9.33
CA VAL A 3 -1.21 16.97 -8.29
C VAL A 3 0.26 16.84 -7.86
N LYS A 4 0.51 16.97 -6.57
CA LYS A 4 1.86 16.82 -5.99
C LYS A 4 2.12 15.33 -5.71
N ILE A 5 2.72 14.67 -6.68
CA ILE A 5 3.12 13.25 -6.67
C ILE A 5 4.46 13.14 -7.40
N ALA A 6 5.25 12.11 -7.13
CA ALA A 6 6.53 11.87 -7.79
C ALA A 6 6.42 11.96 -9.33
N PRO A 7 7.41 12.56 -10.01
CA PRO A 7 7.30 12.92 -11.44
C PRO A 7 7.00 11.75 -12.37
N ASP A 8 7.61 10.60 -12.16
CA ASP A 8 7.40 9.38 -12.96
C ASP A 8 5.96 8.83 -12.83
N TRP A 9 5.43 8.84 -11.60
CA TRP A 9 4.03 8.51 -11.34
C TRP A 9 3.09 9.57 -11.92
N LYS A 10 3.46 10.85 -11.84
CA LYS A 10 2.66 11.94 -12.38
C LYS A 10 2.49 11.82 -13.89
N GLU A 11 3.56 11.52 -14.60
CA GLU A 11 3.53 11.29 -16.06
C GLU A 11 2.67 10.07 -16.39
N LEU A 12 2.87 8.95 -15.70
CA LEU A 12 2.13 7.71 -15.93
C LEU A 12 0.63 7.87 -15.69
N LEU A 13 0.24 8.61 -14.65
CA LEU A 13 -1.15 8.77 -14.22
C LEU A 13 -1.80 10.08 -14.72
N ALA A 14 -1.12 10.85 -15.56
CA ALA A 14 -1.63 12.13 -16.08
C ALA A 14 -3.07 12.02 -16.65
N PRO A 15 -3.42 10.97 -17.43
CA PRO A 15 -4.80 10.83 -17.93
C PRO A 15 -5.86 10.68 -16.85
N GLU A 16 -5.52 10.13 -15.69
CA GLU A 16 -6.45 9.98 -14.57
C GLU A 16 -6.78 11.32 -13.90
N PHE A 17 -5.80 12.23 -13.84
CA PHE A 17 -5.98 13.54 -13.22
C PHE A 17 -6.91 14.48 -14.03
N GLU A 18 -7.18 14.16 -15.28
CA GLU A 18 -8.07 14.93 -16.16
C GLU A 18 -9.50 14.38 -16.18
N LYS A 19 -9.74 13.21 -15.58
CA LYS A 19 -11.07 12.60 -15.55
C LYS A 19 -12.02 13.29 -14.56
N PRO A 20 -13.34 13.35 -14.86
CA PRO A 20 -14.33 13.99 -14.00
C PRO A 20 -14.35 13.45 -12.57
N TYR A 21 -14.23 12.12 -12.39
CA TYR A 21 -14.23 11.54 -11.06
C TYR A 21 -13.09 12.03 -10.18
N PHE A 22 -11.91 12.33 -10.80
CA PHE A 22 -10.75 12.82 -10.06
C PHE A 22 -10.93 14.28 -9.63
N ALA A 23 -11.62 15.08 -10.44
CA ALA A 23 -12.01 16.43 -10.07
C ALA A 23 -12.98 16.43 -8.89
N ASP A 24 -14.02 15.58 -8.93
CA ASP A 24 -14.99 15.40 -7.84
C ASP A 24 -14.31 14.90 -6.56
N LEU A 25 -13.43 13.90 -6.66
CA LEU A 25 -12.61 13.40 -5.56
C LEU A 25 -11.78 14.51 -4.93
N THR A 26 -11.12 15.31 -5.75
CA THR A 26 -10.27 16.41 -5.26
C THR A 26 -11.07 17.48 -4.54
N GLN A 27 -12.23 17.84 -5.06
CA GLN A 27 -13.13 18.79 -4.41
C GLN A 27 -13.60 18.24 -3.05
N PHE A 28 -14.03 16.99 -3.02
CA PHE A 28 -14.43 16.31 -1.78
C PHE A 28 -13.29 16.29 -0.75
N VAL A 29 -12.09 15.85 -1.14
CA VAL A 29 -10.94 15.76 -0.23
C VAL A 29 -10.56 17.14 0.32
N ARG A 30 -10.54 18.19 -0.51
CA ARG A 30 -10.26 19.55 -0.06
C ARG A 30 -11.27 20.06 0.97
N GLN A 31 -12.56 19.78 0.73
CA GLN A 31 -13.62 20.16 1.68
C GLN A 31 -13.48 19.41 3.00
N GLU A 32 -13.16 18.12 2.96
CA GLU A 32 -12.93 17.30 4.15
C GLU A 32 -11.76 17.85 4.99
N TYR A 33 -10.62 18.17 4.38
CA TYR A 33 -9.48 18.76 5.09
C TYR A 33 -9.77 20.17 5.63
N ALA A 34 -10.64 20.92 4.99
CA ALA A 34 -11.02 22.26 5.44
C ALA A 34 -11.97 22.24 6.66
N THR A 35 -12.78 21.19 6.80
CA THR A 35 -13.88 21.16 7.78
C THR A 35 -13.77 20.06 8.84
N ARG A 36 -12.86 19.09 8.65
CA ARG A 36 -12.74 17.91 9.50
C ARG A 36 -11.28 17.54 9.75
N ARG A 37 -11.04 16.68 10.73
CA ARG A 37 -9.74 16.08 10.96
C ARG A 37 -9.59 14.85 10.07
N ILE A 38 -8.66 14.91 9.13
CA ILE A 38 -8.41 13.87 8.12
C ILE A 38 -7.00 13.31 8.30
N TYR A 39 -6.85 12.01 8.03
CA TYR A 39 -5.58 11.32 7.99
C TYR A 39 -5.34 10.66 6.62
N PRO A 40 -4.05 10.53 6.24
CA PRO A 40 -2.85 11.13 6.81
C PRO A 40 -2.84 12.67 6.66
N ARG A 41 -1.79 13.36 7.06
CA ARG A 41 -1.59 14.78 6.70
C ARG A 41 -1.61 14.94 5.18
N GLY A 42 -2.10 16.07 4.67
CA GLY A 42 -2.24 16.31 3.22
C GLY A 42 -0.95 16.10 2.42
N SER A 43 0.21 16.45 3.00
CA SER A 43 1.53 16.19 2.40
C SER A 43 1.88 14.71 2.23
N ASN A 44 1.17 13.82 2.93
CA ASN A 44 1.46 12.38 2.94
C ASN A 44 0.44 11.55 2.13
N ILE A 45 -0.54 12.17 1.47
CA ILE A 45 -1.56 11.45 0.69
C ILE A 45 -0.91 10.56 -0.38
N PHE A 46 0.10 11.07 -1.08
CA PHE A 46 0.81 10.37 -2.15
C PHE A 46 2.17 9.82 -1.74
N ARG A 47 2.45 9.71 -0.45
CA ARG A 47 3.76 9.30 0.07
C ARG A 47 4.20 7.92 -0.42
N ALA A 48 3.29 6.98 -0.62
CA ALA A 48 3.60 5.66 -1.16
C ALA A 48 4.26 5.75 -2.54
N PHE A 49 3.83 6.69 -3.36
CA PHE A 49 4.38 6.96 -4.68
C PHE A 49 5.70 7.72 -4.61
N ASP A 50 5.79 8.71 -3.73
CA ASP A 50 6.99 9.54 -3.58
C ASP A 50 8.18 8.72 -3.05
N LYS A 51 7.92 7.72 -2.21
CA LYS A 51 8.94 6.83 -1.63
C LYS A 51 9.29 5.63 -2.52
N CYS A 52 8.45 5.28 -3.48
CA CYS A 52 8.63 4.13 -4.36
C CYS A 52 8.53 4.55 -5.83
N PRO A 53 9.62 5.00 -6.47
CA PRO A 53 9.65 5.32 -7.89
C PRO A 53 9.20 4.15 -8.76
N PHE A 54 8.43 4.47 -9.80
CA PHE A 54 7.81 3.49 -10.69
C PHE A 54 8.82 2.65 -11.47
N ASP A 55 9.92 3.26 -11.92
CA ASP A 55 10.91 2.63 -12.80
C ASP A 55 11.49 1.33 -12.22
N LYS A 56 11.70 1.29 -10.91
CA LYS A 56 12.35 0.18 -10.19
C LYS A 56 11.41 -0.61 -9.27
N LEU A 57 10.11 -0.47 -9.43
CA LEU A 57 9.11 -1.16 -8.64
C LEU A 57 9.34 -2.68 -8.61
N LYS A 58 9.37 -3.28 -7.43
CA LYS A 58 9.59 -4.71 -7.19
C LYS A 58 8.38 -5.41 -6.60
N VAL A 59 7.77 -4.80 -5.58
CA VAL A 59 6.70 -5.41 -4.79
C VAL A 59 5.55 -4.43 -4.63
N VAL A 60 4.32 -4.91 -4.67
CA VAL A 60 3.09 -4.17 -4.34
C VAL A 60 2.41 -4.86 -3.18
N ILE A 61 2.16 -4.11 -2.11
CA ILE A 61 1.33 -4.53 -0.97
C ILE A 61 0.11 -3.61 -0.95
N ILE A 62 -1.09 -4.20 -0.90
CA ILE A 62 -2.35 -3.45 -0.95
C ILE A 62 -3.03 -3.50 0.41
N GLY A 63 -3.23 -2.33 1.01
CA GLY A 63 -4.09 -2.10 2.17
C GLY A 63 -5.47 -1.57 1.75
N GLN A 64 -6.36 -1.39 2.70
CA GLN A 64 -7.72 -0.87 2.44
C GLN A 64 -7.77 0.64 2.56
N ASP A 65 -7.75 1.16 3.77
CA ASP A 65 -7.76 2.59 4.09
C ASP A 65 -6.72 2.93 5.17
N PRO A 66 -6.37 4.21 5.36
CA PRO A 66 -5.42 4.60 6.40
C PRO A 66 -5.94 4.29 7.80
N TYR A 67 -5.05 4.12 8.76
CA TYR A 67 -5.42 4.14 10.17
C TYR A 67 -6.13 5.45 10.52
N HIS A 68 -7.23 5.36 11.27
CA HIS A 68 -8.05 6.51 11.64
C HIS A 68 -7.77 7.07 13.04
N GLY A 69 -6.81 6.48 13.77
CA GLY A 69 -6.35 6.97 15.07
C GLY A 69 -5.34 8.13 14.94
N PRO A 70 -5.27 9.02 15.92
CA PRO A 70 -4.35 10.14 15.92
C PRO A 70 -2.88 9.70 15.75
N GLY A 71 -2.16 10.34 14.84
CA GLY A 71 -0.73 10.11 14.63
C GLY A 71 -0.34 8.77 13.98
N GLN A 72 -1.28 7.89 13.68
CA GLN A 72 -0.99 6.56 13.13
C GLN A 72 -0.65 6.60 11.64
N ALA A 73 -1.57 7.06 10.80
CA ALA A 73 -1.40 7.04 9.35
C ALA A 73 -0.27 7.97 8.88
N ASN A 74 0.67 7.44 8.14
CA ASN A 74 1.80 8.18 7.58
C ASN A 74 1.86 8.16 6.04
N GLY A 75 0.81 7.67 5.36
CA GLY A 75 0.71 7.61 3.90
C GLY A 75 1.19 6.32 3.25
N LEU A 76 1.69 5.36 4.03
CA LEU A 76 2.04 4.01 3.60
C LEU A 76 1.08 3.01 4.24
N CYS A 77 0.57 2.02 3.49
CA CYS A 77 -0.32 1.03 4.08
C CYS A 77 0.38 0.21 5.17
N PHE A 78 -0.35 -0.12 6.24
CA PHE A 78 0.12 -0.80 7.46
C PHE A 78 1.16 -0.05 8.31
N SER A 79 1.79 0.98 7.78
CA SER A 79 2.85 1.76 8.41
C SER A 79 2.31 2.78 9.41
N VAL A 80 3.07 3.02 10.46
CA VAL A 80 2.83 4.12 11.42
C VAL A 80 4.07 5.00 11.54
N GLY A 81 3.92 6.19 12.10
CA GLY A 81 5.03 7.09 12.39
C GLY A 81 5.97 6.55 13.47
N ASP A 82 7.17 7.12 13.54
CA ASP A 82 8.13 6.79 14.60
C ASP A 82 7.56 7.10 15.99
N GLY A 83 7.81 6.23 16.95
CA GLY A 83 7.32 6.36 18.30
C GLY A 83 5.83 6.03 18.50
N VAL A 84 5.12 5.66 17.44
CA VAL A 84 3.72 5.21 17.52
C VAL A 84 3.66 3.72 17.85
N PRO A 85 2.82 3.28 18.81
CA PRO A 85 2.61 1.87 19.10
C PRO A 85 2.17 1.10 17.84
N PHE A 86 2.68 -0.11 17.65
CA PHE A 86 2.33 -0.93 16.48
C PHE A 86 0.87 -1.36 16.54
N PRO A 87 0.05 -1.03 15.54
CA PRO A 87 -1.29 -1.59 15.41
C PRO A 87 -1.26 -3.12 15.30
N PRO A 88 -2.32 -3.82 15.72
CA PRO A 88 -2.33 -5.27 15.77
C PRO A 88 -1.97 -5.98 14.46
N SER A 89 -2.44 -5.47 13.32
CA SER A 89 -2.08 -6.04 12.02
C SER A 89 -0.57 -5.90 11.72
N LEU A 90 0.04 -4.77 12.08
CA LEU A 90 1.48 -4.56 11.89
C LEU A 90 2.31 -5.45 12.81
N GLN A 91 1.87 -5.65 14.06
CA GLN A 91 2.52 -6.62 14.97
C GLN A 91 2.54 -8.02 14.36
N ASN A 92 1.41 -8.45 13.78
CA ASN A 92 1.29 -9.75 13.14
C ASN A 92 2.15 -9.84 11.86
N ILE A 93 2.26 -8.76 11.08
CA ILE A 93 3.15 -8.69 9.93
C ILE A 93 4.61 -8.89 10.39
N PHE A 94 5.07 -8.17 11.39
CA PHE A 94 6.44 -8.30 11.89
C PHE A 94 6.72 -9.67 12.52
N LYS A 95 5.72 -10.28 13.17
CA LYS A 95 5.84 -11.65 13.66
C LYS A 95 6.06 -12.62 12.50
N GLU A 96 5.27 -12.53 11.44
CA GLU A 96 5.44 -13.40 10.25
C GLU A 96 6.78 -13.13 9.56
N VAL A 97 7.23 -11.89 9.46
CA VAL A 97 8.57 -11.56 8.93
C VAL A 97 9.66 -12.27 9.73
N ALA A 98 9.60 -12.20 11.05
CA ALA A 98 10.59 -12.83 11.92
C ALA A 98 10.58 -14.36 11.79
N ASP A 99 9.40 -14.97 11.80
CA ASP A 99 9.23 -16.41 11.69
C ASP A 99 9.66 -16.95 10.31
N ASP A 100 9.40 -16.19 9.23
CA ASP A 100 9.68 -16.57 7.85
C ASP A 100 11.14 -16.32 7.43
N THR A 101 11.73 -15.21 7.86
CA THR A 101 13.04 -14.75 7.35
C THR A 101 14.16 -14.75 8.42
N GLY A 102 13.82 -14.93 9.69
CA GLY A 102 14.75 -14.78 10.80
C GLY A 102 15.13 -13.30 11.10
N THR A 103 14.51 -12.33 10.41
CA THR A 103 14.76 -10.90 10.66
C THR A 103 14.08 -10.49 11.97
N PRO A 104 14.81 -9.95 12.95
CA PRO A 104 14.21 -9.54 14.21
C PRO A 104 13.23 -8.38 13.99
N PRO A 105 12.17 -8.26 14.83
CA PRO A 105 11.24 -7.15 14.76
C PRO A 105 11.97 -5.80 14.85
N PRO A 106 11.59 -4.80 14.04
CA PRO A 106 12.24 -3.49 14.07
C PRO A 106 11.82 -2.69 15.32
N ALA A 107 12.61 -1.68 15.67
CA ALA A 107 12.29 -0.76 16.77
C ALA A 107 11.16 0.23 16.41
N THR A 108 10.86 0.43 15.13
CA THR A 108 9.86 1.36 14.64
C THR A 108 8.85 0.69 13.70
N GLY A 109 7.60 1.14 13.75
CA GLY A 109 6.53 0.74 12.80
C GLY A 109 6.55 1.50 11.49
N ASN A 110 7.54 2.37 11.29
CA ASN A 110 7.70 3.11 10.03
C ASN A 110 8.29 2.20 8.93
N LEU A 111 7.52 1.98 7.88
CA LEU A 111 7.89 1.10 6.76
C LEU A 111 8.61 1.85 5.62
N ASP A 112 9.13 3.05 5.84
CA ASP A 112 9.95 3.76 4.85
C ASP A 112 11.06 2.89 4.28
N ARG A 113 11.72 2.10 5.14
CA ARG A 113 12.79 1.17 4.74
C ARG A 113 12.35 0.13 3.70
N TRP A 114 11.08 -0.25 3.68
CA TRP A 114 10.54 -1.13 2.63
C TRP A 114 10.24 -0.34 1.36
N ALA A 115 9.60 0.82 1.49
CA ALA A 115 9.26 1.67 0.36
C ALA A 115 10.52 2.11 -0.43
N GLU A 116 11.58 2.48 0.26
CA GLU A 116 12.87 2.86 -0.33
C GLU A 116 13.56 1.70 -1.06
N GLN A 117 13.23 0.45 -0.72
CA GLN A 117 13.66 -0.75 -1.45
C GLN A 117 12.73 -1.13 -2.62
N ARG A 118 11.79 -0.25 -3.01
CA ARG A 118 10.87 -0.44 -4.14
C ARG A 118 9.67 -1.32 -3.82
N VAL A 119 9.20 -1.27 -2.59
CA VAL A 119 7.91 -1.82 -2.17
C VAL A 119 6.86 -0.70 -2.19
N LEU A 120 5.89 -0.79 -3.08
CA LEU A 120 4.74 0.13 -3.10
C LEU A 120 3.74 -0.30 -2.02
N LEU A 121 3.65 0.48 -0.95
CA LEU A 121 2.75 0.26 0.18
C LEU A 121 1.46 1.09 -0.03
N LEU A 122 0.56 0.56 -0.85
CA LEU A 122 -0.59 1.27 -1.38
C LEU A 122 -1.88 0.93 -0.62
N ASN A 123 -2.53 1.93 -0.03
CA ASN A 123 -3.93 1.80 0.37
C ASN A 123 -4.85 1.99 -0.83
N ALA A 124 -5.98 1.28 -0.87
CA ALA A 124 -6.99 1.45 -1.91
C ALA A 124 -7.71 2.80 -1.79
N VAL A 125 -7.91 3.28 -0.56
CA VAL A 125 -8.44 4.60 -0.21
C VAL A 125 -7.33 5.37 0.49
N LEU A 126 -7.00 6.57 0.02
CA LEU A 126 -5.80 7.28 0.50
C LEU A 126 -6.05 8.24 1.66
N THR A 127 -7.30 8.49 2.01
CA THR A 127 -7.66 9.41 3.10
C THR A 127 -8.79 8.83 3.95
N VAL A 128 -8.88 9.27 5.21
CA VAL A 128 -9.92 8.82 6.15
C VAL A 128 -10.19 9.91 7.19
N ARG A 129 -11.44 10.03 7.68
CA ARG A 129 -11.75 10.89 8.83
C ARG A 129 -11.23 10.28 10.12
N ALA A 130 -10.81 11.15 11.03
CA ALA A 130 -10.44 10.73 12.39
C ALA A 130 -11.57 9.94 13.05
N HIS A 131 -11.23 8.75 13.57
CA HIS A 131 -12.14 7.83 14.28
C HIS A 131 -13.28 7.22 13.44
N GLU A 132 -13.32 7.46 12.13
CA GLU A 132 -14.37 6.94 11.23
C GLU A 132 -13.76 6.07 10.14
N ALA A 133 -13.54 4.77 10.43
CA ALA A 133 -13.05 3.81 9.44
C ALA A 133 -13.92 3.82 8.17
N ALA A 134 -13.29 3.66 6.99
CA ALA A 134 -13.93 3.63 5.68
C ALA A 134 -14.77 4.87 5.31
N SER A 135 -14.62 5.99 6.03
CA SER A 135 -15.42 7.21 5.81
C SER A 135 -15.25 7.84 4.42
N HIS A 136 -14.15 7.58 3.73
CA HIS A 136 -13.89 8.05 2.36
C HIS A 136 -14.03 6.98 1.29
N ALA A 137 -14.53 5.79 1.65
CA ALA A 137 -14.82 4.74 0.68
C ALA A 137 -15.91 5.18 -0.33
N GLY A 138 -15.77 4.75 -1.59
CA GLY A 138 -16.73 5.07 -2.66
C GLY A 138 -16.70 6.54 -3.11
N ARG A 139 -15.66 7.29 -2.77
CA ARG A 139 -15.50 8.71 -3.17
C ARG A 139 -14.58 8.94 -4.35
N GLY A 140 -14.07 7.87 -4.97
CA GLY A 140 -13.21 7.93 -6.16
C GLY A 140 -11.77 7.45 -5.94
N TRP A 141 -11.32 7.29 -4.68
CA TRP A 141 -9.98 6.76 -4.42
C TRP A 141 -9.79 5.35 -5.00
N GLU A 142 -10.79 4.49 -4.88
CA GLU A 142 -10.72 3.12 -5.39
C GLU A 142 -10.55 3.11 -6.92
N THR A 143 -11.24 3.99 -7.62
CA THR A 143 -11.11 4.16 -9.08
C THR A 143 -9.69 4.59 -9.45
N PHE A 144 -9.14 5.56 -8.72
CA PHE A 144 -7.77 6.03 -8.92
C PHE A 144 -6.75 4.92 -8.66
N THR A 145 -6.87 4.21 -7.54
CA THR A 145 -5.92 3.14 -7.20
C THR A 145 -6.09 1.89 -8.06
N ASP A 146 -7.28 1.63 -8.62
CA ASP A 146 -7.45 0.63 -9.68
C ASP A 146 -6.67 1.00 -10.94
N ALA A 147 -6.70 2.28 -11.32
CA ALA A 147 -5.89 2.77 -12.45
C ALA A 147 -4.38 2.63 -12.18
N VAL A 148 -3.94 2.85 -10.94
CA VAL A 148 -2.55 2.60 -10.52
C VAL A 148 -2.17 1.15 -10.72
N VAL A 149 -2.96 0.20 -10.19
CA VAL A 149 -2.68 -1.25 -10.33
C VAL A 149 -2.69 -1.66 -11.79
N ARG A 150 -3.63 -1.13 -12.59
CA ARG A 150 -3.70 -1.40 -14.03
C ARG A 150 -2.45 -0.89 -14.76
N ALA A 151 -2.03 0.33 -14.50
CA ALA A 151 -0.83 0.92 -15.10
C ALA A 151 0.43 0.11 -14.77
N ILE A 152 0.56 -0.38 -13.53
CA ILE A 152 1.65 -1.27 -13.14
C ILE A 152 1.55 -2.58 -13.93
N SER A 153 0.38 -3.22 -14.00
CA SER A 153 0.19 -4.49 -14.69
C SER A 153 0.48 -4.39 -16.20
N GLU A 154 0.12 -3.29 -16.83
CA GLU A 154 0.34 -3.05 -18.26
C GLU A 154 1.81 -2.72 -18.60
N ARG A 155 2.49 -1.97 -17.73
CA ARG A 155 3.82 -1.41 -18.01
C ARG A 155 4.97 -2.19 -17.39
N LYS A 156 4.71 -3.07 -16.41
CA LYS A 156 5.71 -3.85 -15.70
C LYS A 156 5.46 -5.34 -15.82
N GLN A 157 6.53 -6.10 -15.63
CA GLN A 157 6.51 -7.55 -15.45
C GLN A 157 7.50 -7.95 -14.35
N GLY A 158 7.31 -9.11 -13.78
CA GLY A 158 8.16 -9.57 -12.68
C GLY A 158 7.98 -8.74 -11.42
N VAL A 159 6.75 -8.25 -11.17
CA VAL A 159 6.37 -7.58 -9.92
C VAL A 159 5.72 -8.62 -9.01
N VAL A 160 6.06 -8.59 -7.72
CA VAL A 160 5.42 -9.40 -6.69
C VAL A 160 4.22 -8.65 -6.12
N TYR A 161 3.05 -9.26 -6.12
CA TYR A 161 1.87 -8.72 -5.44
C TYR A 161 1.59 -9.53 -4.18
N MET A 162 1.59 -8.87 -3.02
CA MET A 162 1.19 -9.45 -1.74
C MET A 162 -0.22 -8.97 -1.40
N LEU A 163 -1.19 -9.87 -1.54
CA LEU A 163 -2.62 -9.59 -1.44
C LEU A 163 -3.21 -10.28 -0.20
N TRP A 164 -3.37 -9.52 0.86
CA TRP A 164 -3.80 -10.00 2.16
C TRP A 164 -5.28 -9.67 2.42
N GLY A 165 -6.10 -10.71 2.46
CA GLY A 165 -7.54 -10.64 2.62
C GLY A 165 -8.29 -10.45 1.29
N SER A 166 -9.61 -10.67 1.35
CA SER A 166 -10.48 -10.67 0.16
C SER A 166 -10.51 -9.32 -0.57
N TYR A 167 -10.46 -8.23 0.18
CA TYR A 167 -10.46 -6.88 -0.40
C TYR A 167 -9.22 -6.61 -1.27
N ALA A 168 -8.03 -6.89 -0.73
CA ALA A 168 -6.77 -6.74 -1.47
C ALA A 168 -6.70 -7.71 -2.67
N GLN A 169 -7.20 -8.94 -2.51
CA GLN A 169 -7.24 -9.93 -3.59
C GLN A 169 -8.16 -9.49 -4.73
N LYS A 170 -9.33 -8.93 -4.42
CA LYS A 170 -10.24 -8.38 -5.42
C LYS A 170 -9.59 -7.23 -6.20
N LYS A 171 -8.95 -6.30 -5.51
CA LYS A 171 -8.24 -5.17 -6.12
C LYS A 171 -7.04 -5.63 -6.96
N GLY A 172 -6.26 -6.55 -6.42
CA GLY A 172 -5.09 -7.12 -7.10
C GLY A 172 -5.43 -8.08 -8.25
N ALA A 173 -6.69 -8.45 -8.45
CA ALA A 173 -7.12 -9.28 -9.58
C ALA A 173 -6.92 -8.58 -10.94
N ILE A 174 -6.67 -7.28 -10.96
CA ILE A 174 -6.28 -6.51 -12.15
C ILE A 174 -4.88 -6.93 -12.65
N ALA A 175 -4.00 -7.38 -11.75
CA ALA A 175 -2.64 -7.79 -12.10
C ALA A 175 -2.63 -9.11 -12.89
N ASP A 176 -1.89 -9.12 -14.01
CA ASP A 176 -1.74 -10.31 -14.85
C ASP A 176 -0.82 -11.36 -14.17
N PRO A 177 -1.36 -12.53 -13.79
CA PRO A 177 -0.58 -13.56 -13.11
C PRO A 177 0.41 -14.29 -14.03
N GLN A 178 0.31 -14.15 -15.34
CA GLN A 178 1.28 -14.71 -16.29
C GLN A 178 2.56 -13.88 -16.36
N ARG A 179 2.47 -12.59 -16.00
CA ARG A 179 3.58 -11.65 -16.05
C ARG A 179 4.15 -11.30 -14.68
N ASN A 180 3.43 -11.62 -13.61
CA ASN A 180 3.74 -11.20 -12.25
C ASN A 180 3.58 -12.36 -11.25
N PHE A 181 4.19 -12.22 -10.08
CA PHE A 181 4.09 -13.20 -9.01
C PHE A 181 3.04 -12.78 -7.98
N ILE A 182 1.95 -13.53 -7.91
CA ILE A 182 0.80 -13.20 -7.05
C ILE A 182 0.81 -14.09 -5.81
N LEU A 183 0.96 -13.48 -4.63
CA LEU A 183 0.91 -14.12 -3.33
C LEU A 183 -0.38 -13.74 -2.60
N LYS A 184 -1.19 -14.72 -2.23
CA LYS A 184 -2.49 -14.51 -1.57
C LYS A 184 -2.52 -15.19 -0.20
N SER A 185 -3.02 -14.50 0.81
CA SER A 185 -3.34 -15.05 2.13
C SER A 185 -4.53 -14.33 2.75
N VAL A 186 -4.97 -14.78 3.92
CA VAL A 186 -5.92 -14.02 4.73
C VAL A 186 -5.30 -12.71 5.22
N HIS A 187 -6.11 -11.78 5.72
CA HIS A 187 -5.64 -10.50 6.26
C HIS A 187 -4.86 -10.70 7.59
N PRO A 188 -3.80 -9.92 7.87
CA PRO A 188 -3.00 -10.02 9.10
C PRO A 188 -3.70 -9.53 10.37
N SER A 189 -4.97 -9.13 10.31
CA SER A 189 -5.71 -8.72 11.50
C SER A 189 -5.87 -9.87 12.51
N PRO A 190 -6.00 -9.59 13.82
CA PRO A 190 -6.25 -10.62 14.83
C PRO A 190 -7.47 -11.51 14.54
N LEU A 191 -8.46 -10.98 13.79
CA LEU A 191 -9.67 -11.71 13.41
C LEU A 191 -9.44 -12.83 12.40
N SER A 192 -8.32 -12.82 11.67
CA SER A 192 -8.07 -13.76 10.56
C SER A 192 -6.68 -14.36 10.54
N VAL A 193 -5.72 -13.80 11.24
CA VAL A 193 -4.28 -14.12 11.14
C VAL A 193 -3.98 -15.62 11.29
N TYR A 194 -4.67 -16.31 12.21
CA TYR A 194 -4.49 -17.75 12.46
C TYR A 194 -5.12 -18.65 11.38
N ARG A 195 -5.87 -18.07 10.44
CA ARG A 195 -6.50 -18.83 9.35
C ARG A 195 -5.63 -18.91 8.09
N GLY A 196 -4.33 -18.62 8.20
CA GLY A 196 -3.36 -18.80 7.12
C GLY A 196 -2.50 -17.58 6.77
N PHE A 197 -2.47 -16.53 7.58
CA PHE A 197 -1.46 -15.49 7.45
C PHE A 197 -0.14 -15.93 8.07
N PHE A 198 -0.16 -16.40 9.31
CA PHE A 198 1.02 -17.01 9.90
C PHE A 198 1.39 -18.29 9.15
N GLY A 199 2.65 -18.37 8.73
CA GLY A 199 3.18 -19.45 7.93
C GLY A 199 2.93 -19.30 6.40
N CYS A 200 2.38 -18.18 5.94
CA CYS A 200 2.20 -17.93 4.49
C CYS A 200 3.52 -17.75 3.73
N ARG A 201 4.59 -17.40 4.44
CA ARG A 201 5.96 -17.24 3.92
C ARG A 201 6.08 -16.30 2.73
N HIS A 202 5.26 -15.27 2.70
CA HIS A 202 5.24 -14.33 1.57
C HIS A 202 6.56 -13.57 1.43
N PHE A 203 7.25 -13.29 2.52
CA PHE A 203 8.48 -12.49 2.54
C PHE A 203 9.66 -13.25 1.93
N SER A 204 9.89 -14.49 2.35
CA SER A 204 10.93 -15.37 1.76
C SER A 204 10.59 -15.73 0.32
N ARG A 205 9.33 -16.07 0.02
CA ARG A 205 8.87 -16.42 -1.33
C ARG A 205 9.01 -15.27 -2.31
N ALA A 206 8.72 -14.04 -1.88
CA ALA A 206 8.96 -12.84 -2.69
C ALA A 206 10.45 -12.68 -3.01
N ASN A 207 11.31 -12.87 -2.03
CA ASN A 207 12.76 -12.76 -2.22
C ASN A 207 13.33 -13.89 -3.10
N GLU A 208 12.82 -15.11 -2.97
CA GLU A 208 13.17 -16.22 -3.87
C GLU A 208 12.82 -15.88 -5.32
N TYR A 209 11.60 -15.39 -5.55
CA TYR A 209 11.17 -14.98 -6.88
C TYR A 209 12.00 -13.82 -7.43
N LEU A 210 12.25 -12.77 -6.64
CA LEU A 210 13.06 -11.63 -7.08
C LEU A 210 14.47 -12.08 -7.51
N ARG A 211 15.13 -12.96 -6.73
CA ARG A 211 16.43 -13.52 -7.10
C ARG A 211 16.35 -14.32 -8.39
N SER A 212 15.31 -15.13 -8.58
CA SER A 212 15.14 -15.96 -9.77
C SER A 212 15.04 -15.16 -11.08
N ILE A 213 14.63 -13.88 -10.98
CA ILE A 213 14.54 -12.97 -12.13
C ILE A 213 15.66 -11.91 -12.14
N GLY A 214 16.72 -12.12 -11.36
CA GLY A 214 17.89 -11.24 -11.31
C GLY A 214 17.67 -9.89 -10.62
N LYS A 215 16.66 -9.78 -9.75
CA LYS A 215 16.43 -8.58 -8.94
C LYS A 215 16.94 -8.76 -7.51
N GLU A 216 17.44 -7.67 -6.93
CA GLU A 216 17.84 -7.65 -5.52
C GLU A 216 16.66 -7.96 -4.60
N PRO A 217 16.84 -8.84 -3.61
CA PRO A 217 15.81 -9.13 -2.61
C PRO A 217 15.51 -7.91 -1.73
N ILE A 218 14.41 -7.99 -1.00
CA ILE A 218 14.03 -6.98 -0.01
C ILE A 218 14.59 -7.40 1.37
N VAL A 219 15.16 -6.47 2.09
CA VAL A 219 15.46 -6.60 3.52
C VAL A 219 14.21 -6.20 4.28
N TRP A 220 13.47 -7.21 4.70
CA TRP A 220 12.17 -7.05 5.37
C TRP A 220 12.27 -6.56 6.80
#